data_9b9cf5f38b9b064f614fa62622fd9720
#
_entry.id   9b9cf5f38b9b064f614fa62622fd9720
#
_cell.length_a   1.000
_cell.length_b   1.000
_cell.length_c   1.000
_cell.angle_alpha   90.00
_cell.angle_beta   90.00
_cell.angle_gamma   90.00
#
_symmetry.space_group_name_H-M   'P 1'
#
loop_
_entity.id
_entity.type
_entity.pdbx_description
1 polymer ?
#
loop_
_entity_poly.entity_id
_entity_poly.type
_entity_poly.pdbx_seq_one_letter_code
_entity_poly.pdbx_strand_id
1 'polypeptide(L)'
;MCAYLRYYHPYEFITSYLNNAANEDDIADGTTLANEYKVTITPPKFGISKDVYALNKENKIIAKGISSVKFLNTKAGIDLFELSKSNLNSFTDVLYGITKTSCLNSRQLSILINVDYFSSFGNVRELSKISEVFDNLKNGEIQTIKQEKLESLWYKDIIKKYATNLNDKGKELKTWRILDAKSILYECEEQIKSLNISDISLKVKMQNQKEYLGYIDLTTGKEEDRRKLIVMDVIPLKNKETGIPWAYAIITRSIGSGKSSRLTLRAKIYDQDAIKEMNVIYAKSVEKNNKGYWYLIDYSLIE
;
A
#
# COMPACT_ATOMS: atom_id res chain seq x y z
N MET A 1 -23.56 -26.38 -13.24
CA MET A 1 -22.32 -25.71 -13.76
C MET A 1 -21.43 -25.19 -12.64
N CYS A 2 -21.89 -24.38 -11.69
CA CYS A 2 -21.05 -23.85 -10.60
C CYS A 2 -20.32 -24.92 -9.77
N ALA A 3 -20.99 -26.03 -9.38
CA ALA A 3 -20.36 -27.11 -8.61
C ALA A 3 -19.23 -27.79 -9.39
N TYR A 4 -19.39 -27.99 -10.70
CA TYR A 4 -18.36 -28.54 -11.58
C TYR A 4 -17.14 -27.62 -11.68
N LEU A 5 -17.34 -26.32 -11.93
CA LEU A 5 -16.26 -25.34 -12.00
C LEU A 5 -15.53 -25.21 -10.66
N ARG A 6 -16.25 -25.19 -9.54
CA ARG A 6 -15.64 -25.14 -8.19
C ARG A 6 -14.76 -26.36 -7.92
N TYR A 7 -15.14 -27.53 -8.39
CA TYR A 7 -14.39 -28.77 -8.18
C TYR A 7 -13.17 -28.91 -9.09
N TYR A 8 -13.34 -28.70 -10.41
CA TYR A 8 -12.29 -28.94 -11.41
C TYR A 8 -11.43 -27.71 -11.72
N HIS A 9 -11.96 -26.49 -11.50
CA HIS A 9 -11.30 -25.22 -11.80
C HIS A 9 -11.46 -24.22 -10.65
N PRO A 10 -11.04 -24.59 -9.41
CA PRO A 10 -11.34 -23.77 -8.22
C PRO A 10 -10.74 -22.36 -8.29
N TYR A 11 -9.56 -22.20 -8.83
CA TYR A 11 -8.87 -20.91 -8.88
C TYR A 11 -9.56 -19.92 -9.82
N GLU A 12 -9.94 -20.40 -11.01
CA GLU A 12 -10.70 -19.60 -11.97
C GLU A 12 -12.10 -19.30 -11.45
N PHE A 13 -12.73 -20.27 -10.80
CA PHE A 13 -14.02 -20.07 -10.17
C PHE A 13 -13.96 -18.96 -9.10
N ILE A 14 -12.99 -19.00 -8.20
CA ILE A 14 -12.82 -18.00 -7.15
C ILE A 14 -12.55 -16.62 -7.76
N THR A 15 -11.68 -16.54 -8.77
CA THR A 15 -11.37 -15.29 -9.46
C THR A 15 -12.59 -14.70 -10.12
N SER A 16 -13.36 -15.53 -10.83
CA SER A 16 -14.62 -15.11 -11.48
C SER A 16 -15.67 -14.68 -10.45
N TYR A 17 -15.79 -15.41 -9.34
CA TYR A 17 -16.68 -15.07 -8.24
C TYR A 17 -16.36 -13.69 -7.67
N LEU A 18 -15.10 -13.42 -7.34
CA LEU A 18 -14.64 -12.13 -6.82
C LEU A 18 -14.84 -10.99 -7.83
N ASN A 19 -14.69 -11.25 -9.14
CA ASN A 19 -14.93 -10.24 -10.17
C ASN A 19 -16.41 -9.91 -10.37
N ASN A 20 -17.31 -10.79 -9.96
CA ASN A 20 -18.75 -10.60 -10.04
C ASN A 20 -19.41 -10.35 -8.67
N ALA A 21 -18.61 -10.18 -7.61
CA ALA A 21 -19.11 -9.86 -6.29
C ALA A 21 -19.85 -8.52 -6.30
N ALA A 22 -21.10 -8.52 -5.82
CA ALA A 22 -21.97 -7.35 -5.86
C ALA A 22 -21.84 -6.47 -4.61
N ASN A 23 -21.35 -7.04 -3.51
CA ASN A 23 -21.25 -6.40 -2.20
C ASN A 23 -20.06 -6.92 -1.38
N GLU A 24 -19.85 -6.36 -0.19
CA GLU A 24 -18.75 -6.73 0.71
C GLU A 24 -18.88 -8.16 1.24
N ASP A 25 -20.10 -8.66 1.44
CA ASP A 25 -20.34 -10.03 1.92
C ASP A 25 -19.90 -11.05 0.87
N ASP A 26 -20.21 -10.81 -0.40
CA ASP A 26 -19.75 -11.65 -1.51
C ASP A 26 -18.21 -11.67 -1.60
N ILE A 27 -17.56 -10.52 -1.37
CA ILE A 27 -16.09 -10.44 -1.33
C ILE A 27 -15.53 -11.24 -0.15
N ALA A 28 -16.18 -11.16 1.01
CA ALA A 28 -15.79 -11.93 2.20
C ALA A 28 -15.94 -13.44 1.97
N ASP A 29 -17.03 -13.88 1.36
CA ASP A 29 -17.27 -15.29 1.00
C ASP A 29 -16.23 -15.77 -0.02
N GLY A 30 -15.97 -15.01 -1.07
CA GLY A 30 -14.94 -15.33 -2.06
C GLY A 30 -13.54 -15.39 -1.45
N THR A 31 -13.25 -14.52 -0.48
CA THR A 31 -11.98 -14.52 0.26
C THR A 31 -11.87 -15.76 1.18
N THR A 32 -12.96 -16.13 1.84
CA THR A 32 -13.02 -17.35 2.66
C THR A 32 -12.79 -18.59 1.80
N LEU A 33 -13.44 -18.66 0.66
CA LEU A 33 -13.26 -19.73 -0.31
C LEU A 33 -11.81 -19.80 -0.83
N ALA A 34 -11.18 -18.65 -1.12
CA ALA A 34 -9.77 -18.62 -1.52
C ALA A 34 -8.86 -19.22 -0.43
N ASN A 35 -9.11 -18.92 0.83
CA ASN A 35 -8.38 -19.49 1.97
C ASN A 35 -8.54 -21.02 2.08
N GLU A 36 -9.75 -21.55 1.85
CA GLU A 36 -10.01 -22.99 1.82
C GLU A 36 -9.16 -23.71 0.77
N TYR A 37 -9.02 -23.10 -0.41
CA TYR A 37 -8.21 -23.64 -1.52
C TYR A 37 -6.73 -23.24 -1.44
N LYS A 38 -6.29 -22.58 -0.35
CA LYS A 38 -4.91 -22.12 -0.13
C LYS A 38 -4.43 -21.16 -1.24
N VAL A 39 -5.32 -20.33 -1.72
CA VAL A 39 -5.03 -19.25 -2.67
C VAL A 39 -4.80 -17.96 -1.89
N THR A 40 -3.71 -17.28 -2.16
CA THR A 40 -3.40 -15.99 -1.54
C THR A 40 -4.00 -14.86 -2.36
N ILE A 41 -4.81 -14.02 -1.73
CA ILE A 41 -5.26 -12.76 -2.35
C ILE A 41 -4.28 -11.68 -1.96
N THR A 42 -3.73 -10.97 -2.95
CA THR A 42 -2.77 -9.89 -2.74
C THR A 42 -3.37 -8.52 -3.05
N PRO A 43 -2.94 -7.45 -2.34
CA PRO A 43 -3.34 -6.08 -2.66
C PRO A 43 -2.90 -5.69 -4.08
N PRO A 44 -3.48 -4.61 -4.66
CA PRO A 44 -3.07 -4.12 -5.96
C PRO A 44 -1.59 -3.74 -5.98
N LYS A 45 -0.85 -4.22 -7.02
CA LYS A 45 0.57 -3.91 -7.22
C LYS A 45 0.89 -3.67 -8.69
N PHE A 46 1.78 -2.71 -8.94
CA PHE A 46 2.27 -2.39 -10.28
C PHE A 46 2.95 -3.62 -10.93
N GLY A 47 2.65 -3.85 -12.20
CA GLY A 47 3.18 -4.99 -12.95
C GLY A 47 2.47 -6.33 -12.70
N ILE A 48 1.59 -6.42 -11.71
CA ILE A 48 0.85 -7.64 -11.36
C ILE A 48 -0.64 -7.44 -11.54
N SER A 49 -1.19 -6.35 -10.98
CA SER A 49 -2.63 -6.08 -10.99
C SER A 49 -3.08 -5.47 -12.31
N LYS A 50 -4.19 -6.02 -12.81
CA LYS A 50 -4.94 -5.49 -13.94
C LYS A 50 -6.06 -4.55 -13.45
N ASP A 51 -7.02 -4.31 -14.28
CA ASP A 51 -8.25 -3.58 -13.95
C ASP A 51 -9.11 -4.29 -12.90
N VAL A 52 -9.25 -5.62 -13.00
CA VAL A 52 -10.04 -6.50 -12.14
C VAL A 52 -9.15 -7.57 -11.47
N TYR A 53 -9.73 -8.44 -10.65
CA TYR A 53 -9.00 -9.55 -10.04
C TYR A 53 -8.37 -10.43 -11.13
N ALA A 54 -7.08 -10.70 -10.99
CA ALA A 54 -6.29 -11.49 -11.94
C ALA A 54 -5.64 -12.69 -11.25
N LEU A 55 -5.81 -13.87 -11.87
CA LEU A 55 -5.23 -15.13 -11.37
C LEU A 55 -3.82 -15.34 -11.91
N ASN A 56 -2.87 -15.57 -11.00
CA ASN A 56 -1.58 -16.20 -11.29
C ASN A 56 -1.63 -17.65 -10.79
N LYS A 57 -1.83 -18.60 -11.73
CA LYS A 57 -1.97 -20.03 -11.41
C LYS A 57 -0.71 -20.65 -10.83
N GLU A 58 0.46 -20.24 -11.34
CA GLU A 58 1.75 -20.82 -10.94
C GLU A 58 2.02 -20.61 -9.46
N ASN A 59 1.74 -19.42 -8.99
CA ASN A 59 1.98 -19.02 -7.60
C ASN A 59 0.76 -19.18 -6.70
N LYS A 60 -0.40 -19.59 -7.23
CA LYS A 60 -1.69 -19.65 -6.53
C LYS A 60 -2.05 -18.31 -5.87
N ILE A 61 -1.89 -17.22 -6.64
CA ILE A 61 -2.15 -15.86 -6.20
C ILE A 61 -3.28 -15.28 -7.04
N ILE A 62 -4.24 -14.63 -6.38
CA ILE A 62 -5.23 -13.76 -7.01
C ILE A 62 -4.86 -12.32 -6.65
N ALA A 63 -4.40 -11.55 -7.62
CA ALA A 63 -4.11 -10.14 -7.43
C ALA A 63 -5.40 -9.32 -7.55
N LYS A 64 -5.66 -8.44 -6.59
CA LYS A 64 -6.77 -7.49 -6.66
C LYS A 64 -6.54 -6.50 -7.79
N GLY A 65 -7.61 -6.14 -8.48
CA GLY A 65 -7.58 -5.16 -9.55
C GLY A 65 -7.53 -3.72 -9.04
N ILE A 66 -7.08 -2.81 -9.89
CA ILE A 66 -7.01 -1.37 -9.56
C ILE A 66 -8.40 -0.77 -9.37
N SER A 67 -9.43 -1.30 -10.03
CA SER A 67 -10.82 -0.86 -9.84
C SER A 67 -11.33 -1.04 -8.40
N SER A 68 -10.66 -1.86 -7.58
CA SER A 68 -10.96 -2.00 -6.15
C SER A 68 -10.43 -0.82 -5.31
N VAL A 69 -9.59 0.03 -5.87
CA VAL A 69 -9.06 1.22 -5.19
C VAL A 69 -10.02 2.39 -5.42
N LYS A 70 -10.48 3.05 -4.35
CA LYS A 70 -11.38 4.20 -4.46
C LYS A 70 -10.80 5.29 -5.36
N PHE A 71 -11.66 5.93 -6.14
CA PHE A 71 -11.33 7.01 -7.09
C PHE A 71 -10.53 6.56 -8.33
N LEU A 72 -10.28 5.27 -8.51
CA LEU A 72 -9.69 4.72 -9.71
C LEU A 72 -10.75 4.03 -10.57
N ASN A 73 -10.48 3.95 -11.86
CA ASN A 73 -11.37 3.34 -12.83
C ASN A 73 -10.68 2.22 -13.61
N THR A 74 -11.47 1.43 -14.31
CA THR A 74 -10.99 0.32 -15.13
C THR A 74 -9.97 0.76 -16.18
N LYS A 75 -10.16 1.94 -16.81
CA LYS A 75 -9.23 2.45 -17.82
C LYS A 75 -7.84 2.69 -17.24
N ALA A 76 -7.76 3.34 -16.06
CA ALA A 76 -6.47 3.54 -15.38
C ALA A 76 -5.77 2.21 -15.09
N GLY A 77 -6.52 1.16 -14.73
CA GLY A 77 -5.97 -0.17 -14.51
C GLY A 77 -5.37 -0.80 -15.76
N ILE A 78 -6.08 -0.70 -16.88
CA ILE A 78 -5.60 -1.22 -18.17
C ILE A 78 -4.34 -0.45 -18.60
N ASP A 79 -4.39 0.89 -18.59
CA ASP A 79 -3.29 1.73 -19.05
C ASP A 79 -2.01 1.51 -18.19
N LEU A 80 -2.16 1.41 -16.87
CA LEU A 80 -1.04 1.12 -15.96
C LEU A 80 -0.46 -0.27 -16.15
N PHE A 81 -1.31 -1.27 -16.41
CA PHE A 81 -0.84 -2.63 -16.70
C PHE A 81 -0.09 -2.68 -18.04
N GLU A 82 -0.59 -1.99 -19.08
CA GLU A 82 0.16 -1.89 -20.35
C GLU A 82 1.47 -1.11 -20.17
N LEU A 83 1.47 -0.03 -19.40
CA LEU A 83 2.68 0.72 -19.07
C LEU A 83 3.72 -0.17 -18.38
N SER A 84 3.29 -1.07 -17.49
CA SER A 84 4.19 -1.96 -16.75
C SER A 84 4.93 -2.98 -17.62
N LYS A 85 4.48 -3.23 -18.86
CA LYS A 85 5.17 -4.09 -19.83
C LYS A 85 6.36 -3.39 -20.50
N SER A 86 6.47 -2.08 -20.34
CA SER A 86 7.62 -1.32 -20.83
C SER A 86 8.84 -1.54 -19.94
N ASN A 87 10.03 -1.32 -20.48
CA ASN A 87 11.27 -1.42 -19.72
C ASN A 87 11.43 -0.16 -18.83
N LEU A 88 10.94 -0.24 -17.58
CA LEU A 88 10.93 0.83 -16.61
C LEU A 88 11.94 0.51 -15.50
N ASN A 89 13.02 1.29 -15.42
CA ASN A 89 14.12 1.04 -14.48
C ASN A 89 14.02 1.92 -13.22
N SER A 90 13.22 2.97 -13.27
CA SER A 90 13.08 3.96 -12.20
C SER A 90 11.62 4.39 -12.00
N PHE A 91 11.33 5.00 -10.86
CA PHE A 91 10.01 5.60 -10.65
C PHE A 91 9.80 6.83 -11.53
N THR A 92 10.87 7.55 -11.84
CA THR A 92 10.84 8.65 -12.82
C THR A 92 10.36 8.18 -14.20
N ASP A 93 10.78 6.98 -14.67
CA ASP A 93 10.25 6.40 -15.92
C ASP A 93 8.76 6.14 -15.86
N VAL A 94 8.27 5.64 -14.72
CA VAL A 94 6.83 5.44 -14.48
C VAL A 94 6.07 6.76 -14.56
N LEU A 95 6.57 7.83 -13.93
CA LEU A 95 5.95 9.15 -13.96
C LEU A 95 5.89 9.74 -15.38
N TYR A 96 6.95 9.60 -16.16
CA TYR A 96 6.93 9.98 -17.58
C TYR A 96 5.90 9.17 -18.38
N GLY A 97 5.82 7.86 -18.14
CA GLY A 97 4.83 6.99 -18.77
C GLY A 97 3.40 7.42 -18.44
N ILE A 98 3.11 7.69 -17.16
CA ILE A 98 1.80 8.18 -16.68
C ILE A 98 1.45 9.52 -17.36
N THR A 99 2.40 10.46 -17.41
CA THR A 99 2.19 11.77 -18.06
C THR A 99 1.89 11.61 -19.56
N LYS A 100 2.65 10.75 -20.26
CA LYS A 100 2.48 10.51 -21.69
C LYS A 100 1.13 9.89 -22.04
N THR A 101 0.64 8.97 -21.20
CA THR A 101 -0.65 8.29 -21.40
C THR A 101 -1.81 9.08 -20.80
N SER A 102 -1.53 10.04 -19.92
CA SER A 102 -2.54 10.79 -19.14
C SER A 102 -3.51 9.86 -18.40
N CYS A 103 -3.04 8.68 -17.96
CA CYS A 103 -3.87 7.65 -17.36
C CYS A 103 -4.26 7.94 -15.91
N LEU A 104 -3.50 8.78 -15.21
CA LEU A 104 -3.75 9.19 -13.84
C LEU A 104 -3.65 10.72 -13.69
N ASN A 105 -4.48 11.27 -12.81
CA ASN A 105 -4.28 12.61 -12.27
C ASN A 105 -3.42 12.56 -10.99
N SER A 106 -2.94 13.74 -10.51
CA SER A 106 -2.06 13.84 -9.33
C SER A 106 -2.68 13.22 -8.06
N ARG A 107 -4.01 13.35 -7.87
CA ARG A 107 -4.71 12.73 -6.74
C ARG A 107 -4.69 11.21 -6.82
N GLN A 108 -4.97 10.65 -7.99
CA GLN A 108 -4.97 9.20 -8.22
C GLN A 108 -3.57 8.60 -8.05
N LEU A 109 -2.55 9.30 -8.56
CA LEU A 109 -1.14 8.93 -8.35
C LEU A 109 -0.77 8.91 -6.87
N SER A 110 -1.13 9.97 -6.13
CA SER A 110 -0.90 10.03 -4.67
C SER A 110 -1.59 8.89 -3.92
N ILE A 111 -2.83 8.54 -4.27
CA ILE A 111 -3.55 7.40 -3.68
C ILE A 111 -2.78 6.09 -3.92
N LEU A 112 -2.34 5.84 -5.16
CA LEU A 112 -1.59 4.62 -5.49
C LEU A 112 -0.24 4.53 -4.77
N ILE A 113 0.47 5.65 -4.61
CA ILE A 113 1.68 5.71 -3.78
C ILE A 113 1.35 5.33 -2.33
N ASN A 114 0.30 5.92 -1.77
CA ASN A 114 -0.09 5.74 -0.36
C ASN A 114 -0.58 4.33 -0.02
N VAL A 115 -1.06 3.55 -1.00
CA VAL A 115 -1.45 2.14 -0.81
C VAL A 115 -0.36 1.13 -1.19
N ASP A 116 0.88 1.57 -1.31
CA ASP A 116 2.04 0.73 -1.67
C ASP A 116 1.94 0.07 -3.07
N TYR A 117 1.15 0.63 -3.99
CA TYR A 117 0.99 0.08 -5.35
C TYR A 117 2.31 0.03 -6.12
N PHE A 118 3.15 1.06 -5.96
CA PHE A 118 4.47 1.17 -6.60
C PHE A 118 5.63 0.72 -5.68
N SER A 119 5.38 -0.14 -4.72
CA SER A 119 6.38 -0.58 -3.72
C SER A 119 7.63 -1.24 -4.29
N SER A 120 7.61 -1.68 -5.55
CA SER A 120 8.80 -2.18 -6.25
C SER A 120 9.85 -1.12 -6.57
N PHE A 121 9.48 0.16 -6.56
CA PHE A 121 10.37 1.29 -6.87
C PHE A 121 10.90 2.01 -5.62
N GLY A 122 10.27 1.83 -4.47
CA GLY A 122 10.65 2.49 -3.21
C GLY A 122 9.51 2.51 -2.20
N ASN A 123 9.76 3.11 -1.05
CA ASN A 123 8.75 3.30 -0.01
C ASN A 123 7.89 4.56 -0.27
N VAL A 124 6.78 4.70 0.47
CA VAL A 124 5.81 5.79 0.26
C VAL A 124 6.44 7.18 0.35
N ARG A 125 7.35 7.42 1.32
CA ARG A 125 7.99 8.73 1.48
C ARG A 125 8.97 9.05 0.36
N GLU A 126 9.73 8.05 -0.10
CA GLU A 126 10.65 8.21 -1.23
C GLU A 126 9.88 8.55 -2.49
N LEU A 127 8.86 7.74 -2.83
CA LEU A 127 8.04 7.94 -4.03
C LEU A 127 7.28 9.28 -4.00
N SER A 128 6.78 9.69 -2.84
CA SER A 128 6.11 10.99 -2.69
C SER A 128 7.07 12.15 -2.95
N LYS A 129 8.31 12.08 -2.45
CA LYS A 129 9.33 13.11 -2.72
C LYS A 129 9.75 13.13 -4.18
N ILE A 130 9.92 11.98 -4.83
CA ILE A 130 10.23 11.91 -6.25
C ILE A 130 9.09 12.54 -7.08
N SER A 131 7.83 12.22 -6.74
CA SER A 131 6.66 12.81 -7.40
C SER A 131 6.60 14.32 -7.20
N GLU A 132 6.92 14.83 -5.99
CA GLU A 132 6.99 16.29 -5.73
C GLU A 132 8.06 16.97 -6.58
N VAL A 133 9.25 16.39 -6.70
CA VAL A 133 10.31 16.94 -7.57
C VAL A 133 9.87 16.95 -9.02
N PHE A 134 9.21 15.87 -9.48
CA PHE A 134 8.70 15.74 -10.83
C PHE A 134 7.65 16.84 -11.15
N ASP A 135 6.70 17.07 -10.26
CA ASP A 135 5.69 18.13 -10.39
C ASP A 135 6.33 19.53 -10.36
N ASN A 136 7.27 19.76 -9.44
CA ASN A 136 8.00 21.05 -9.35
C ASN A 136 8.78 21.39 -10.61
N LEU A 137 9.31 20.38 -11.30
CA LEU A 137 9.98 20.50 -12.59
C LEU A 137 9.01 20.37 -13.78
N LYS A 138 7.69 20.53 -13.55
CA LYS A 138 6.63 20.47 -14.55
C LYS A 138 6.75 19.23 -15.45
N ASN A 139 6.79 18.06 -14.84
CA ASN A 139 6.93 16.79 -15.53
C ASN A 139 8.20 16.69 -16.41
N GLY A 140 9.26 17.42 -16.02
CA GLY A 140 10.50 17.49 -16.79
C GLY A 140 10.48 18.48 -17.97
N GLU A 141 9.45 19.32 -18.09
CA GLU A 141 9.30 20.30 -19.16
C GLU A 141 9.75 21.72 -18.77
N ILE A 142 10.19 21.91 -17.52
CA ILE A 142 10.61 23.22 -17.04
C ILE A 142 11.84 23.71 -17.83
N GLN A 143 11.75 24.92 -18.34
CA GLN A 143 12.86 25.54 -19.10
C GLN A 143 13.64 26.55 -18.25
N THR A 144 12.97 27.19 -17.29
CA THR A 144 13.59 28.24 -16.49
C THR A 144 13.09 28.22 -15.06
N ILE A 145 13.99 28.58 -14.12
CA ILE A 145 13.66 28.73 -12.70
C ILE A 145 14.27 30.05 -12.16
N LYS A 146 13.53 30.81 -11.37
CA LYS A 146 14.02 32.02 -10.71
C LYS A 146 15.00 31.67 -9.59
N GLN A 147 16.04 32.48 -9.39
CA GLN A 147 17.05 32.30 -8.35
C GLN A 147 16.44 32.12 -6.96
N GLU A 148 15.45 32.95 -6.59
CA GLU A 148 14.78 32.87 -5.29
C GLU A 148 14.10 31.51 -5.05
N LYS A 149 13.42 30.99 -6.08
CA LYS A 149 12.80 29.65 -6.02
C LYS A 149 13.84 28.55 -5.97
N LEU A 150 14.92 28.68 -6.75
CA LEU A 150 16.01 27.70 -6.77
C LEU A 150 16.64 27.54 -5.38
N GLU A 151 16.96 28.65 -4.70
CA GLU A 151 17.61 28.59 -3.38
C GLU A 151 16.74 27.98 -2.29
N SER A 152 15.43 27.94 -2.47
CA SER A 152 14.50 27.27 -1.54
C SER A 152 14.42 25.74 -1.74
N LEU A 153 14.97 25.21 -2.83
CA LEU A 153 14.89 23.78 -3.14
C LEU A 153 16.06 23.01 -2.52
N TRP A 154 15.78 21.87 -1.91
CA TRP A 154 16.81 20.99 -1.34
C TRP A 154 17.75 20.40 -2.40
N TYR A 155 17.28 20.27 -3.65
CA TYR A 155 18.04 19.75 -4.81
C TYR A 155 18.62 20.85 -5.70
N LYS A 156 18.81 22.06 -5.16
CA LYS A 156 19.37 23.22 -5.90
C LYS A 156 20.72 22.96 -6.55
N ASP A 157 21.58 22.19 -5.85
CA ASP A 157 22.92 21.89 -6.35
C ASP A 157 22.88 20.93 -7.55
N ILE A 158 21.92 20.00 -7.57
CA ILE A 158 21.67 19.15 -8.73
C ILE A 158 21.17 20.02 -9.90
N ILE A 159 20.26 20.97 -9.65
CA ILE A 159 19.78 21.85 -10.71
C ILE A 159 20.96 22.68 -11.29
N LYS A 160 21.82 23.26 -10.43
CA LYS A 160 22.97 24.07 -10.88
C LYS A 160 23.94 23.28 -11.77
N LYS A 161 24.02 21.99 -11.63
CA LYS A 161 24.84 21.07 -12.45
C LYS A 161 24.33 20.95 -13.90
N TYR A 162 23.01 21.02 -14.09
CA TYR A 162 22.33 20.84 -15.38
C TYR A 162 21.62 22.11 -15.88
N ALA A 163 21.99 23.28 -15.35
CA ALA A 163 21.39 24.56 -15.70
C ALA A 163 22.45 25.65 -15.76
N THR A 164 22.14 26.76 -16.41
CA THR A 164 23.01 27.92 -16.49
C THR A 164 22.24 29.20 -16.18
N ASN A 165 22.87 30.13 -15.47
CA ASN A 165 22.36 31.48 -15.24
C ASN A 165 23.07 32.53 -16.12
N LEU A 166 23.93 32.11 -17.06
CA LEU A 166 24.64 33.01 -17.96
C LEU A 166 23.84 33.27 -19.24
N ASN A 167 23.82 34.53 -19.70
CA ASN A 167 23.31 34.87 -21.02
C ASN A 167 24.40 34.64 -22.09
N ASP A 168 24.05 34.82 -23.36
CA ASP A 168 24.97 34.64 -24.50
C ASP A 168 26.20 35.58 -24.49
N LYS A 169 26.16 36.63 -23.64
CA LYS A 169 27.28 37.57 -23.41
C LYS A 169 28.07 37.27 -22.13
N GLY A 170 27.83 36.16 -21.48
CA GLY A 170 28.51 35.74 -20.24
C GLY A 170 28.09 36.53 -18.99
N LYS A 171 26.97 37.29 -19.03
CA LYS A 171 26.47 38.05 -17.88
C LYS A 171 25.50 37.17 -17.08
N GLU A 172 25.62 37.18 -15.75
CA GLU A 172 24.73 36.46 -14.83
C GLU A 172 23.31 37.05 -14.85
N LEU A 173 22.34 36.15 -14.86
CA LEU A 173 20.90 36.43 -14.79
C LEU A 173 20.32 35.98 -13.45
N LYS A 174 19.21 36.61 -13.04
CA LYS A 174 18.40 36.16 -11.88
C LYS A 174 17.55 34.92 -12.15
N THR A 175 17.69 34.35 -13.34
CA THR A 175 16.93 33.19 -13.80
C THR A 175 17.89 32.15 -14.36
N TRP A 176 17.71 30.91 -13.94
CA TRP A 176 18.45 29.76 -14.41
C TRP A 176 17.74 29.13 -15.59
N ARG A 177 18.42 28.90 -16.69
CA ARG A 177 17.92 28.11 -17.82
C ARG A 177 18.32 26.65 -17.62
N ILE A 178 17.34 25.77 -17.54
CA ILE A 178 17.57 24.34 -17.41
C ILE A 178 17.92 23.77 -18.78
N LEU A 179 19.02 23.04 -18.83
CA LEU A 179 19.54 22.41 -20.03
C LEU A 179 19.08 20.98 -20.17
N ASP A 180 18.99 20.27 -19.05
CA ASP A 180 18.58 18.86 -18.99
C ASP A 180 17.76 18.56 -17.72
N ALA A 181 16.45 18.77 -17.81
CA ALA A 181 15.52 18.48 -16.71
C ALA A 181 15.41 16.99 -16.41
N LYS A 182 15.64 16.15 -17.42
CA LYS A 182 15.54 14.69 -17.26
C LYS A 182 16.66 14.17 -16.38
N SER A 183 17.90 14.58 -16.62
CA SER A 183 19.06 14.21 -15.78
C SER A 183 18.90 14.72 -14.34
N ILE A 184 18.31 15.91 -14.13
CA ILE A 184 17.99 16.40 -12.78
C ILE A 184 17.06 15.44 -12.06
N LEU A 185 15.99 14.99 -12.71
CA LEU A 185 15.00 14.08 -12.09
C LEU A 185 15.61 12.73 -11.70
N TYR A 186 16.41 12.12 -12.56
CA TYR A 186 17.08 10.86 -12.24
C TYR A 186 18.10 11.00 -11.11
N GLU A 187 18.91 12.07 -11.12
CA GLU A 187 19.88 12.30 -10.05
C GLU A 187 19.19 12.60 -8.71
N CYS A 188 18.05 13.32 -8.73
CA CYS A 188 17.22 13.51 -7.54
C CYS A 188 16.65 12.18 -7.01
N GLU A 189 16.16 11.30 -7.88
CA GLU A 189 15.68 9.98 -7.49
C GLU A 189 16.79 9.15 -6.85
N GLU A 190 17.99 9.11 -7.43
CA GLU A 190 19.15 8.40 -6.86
C GLU A 190 19.53 8.97 -5.50
N GLN A 191 19.57 10.31 -5.36
CA GLN A 191 19.87 10.94 -4.08
C GLN A 191 18.82 10.63 -3.02
N ILE A 192 17.51 10.67 -3.34
CA ILE A 192 16.44 10.30 -2.41
C ILE A 192 16.60 8.85 -1.94
N LYS A 193 16.88 7.93 -2.85
CA LYS A 193 17.08 6.51 -2.52
C LYS A 193 18.32 6.28 -1.65
N SER A 194 19.40 7.03 -1.90
CA SER A 194 20.64 6.94 -1.10
C SER A 194 20.47 7.38 0.35
N LEU A 195 19.49 8.25 0.62
CA LEU A 195 19.19 8.75 1.97
C LEU A 195 18.52 7.70 2.87
N ASN A 196 18.10 6.54 2.32
CA ASN A 196 17.41 5.47 3.05
C ASN A 196 16.31 6.01 3.99
N ILE A 197 15.43 6.85 3.45
CA ILE A 197 14.37 7.52 4.22
C ILE A 197 13.44 6.46 4.80
N SER A 198 13.22 6.50 6.11
CA SER A 198 12.26 5.61 6.77
C SER A 198 10.87 5.80 6.20
N ASP A 199 10.15 4.70 5.99
CA ASP A 199 8.78 4.72 5.48
C ASP A 199 7.81 5.43 6.44
N ILE A 200 6.57 5.66 5.99
CA ILE A 200 5.49 6.11 6.86
C ILE A 200 5.19 5.06 7.93
N SER A 201 4.65 5.49 9.09
CA SER A 201 4.32 4.57 10.17
C SER A 201 3.27 3.54 9.74
N LEU A 202 3.26 2.38 10.41
CA LEU A 202 2.29 1.32 10.15
C LEU A 202 0.85 1.83 10.32
N LYS A 203 0.62 2.68 11.32
CA LYS A 203 -0.69 3.28 11.57
C LYS A 203 -1.19 4.11 10.39
N VAL A 204 -0.31 4.93 9.80
CA VAL A 204 -0.64 5.73 8.60
C VAL A 204 -0.91 4.82 7.41
N LYS A 205 -0.12 3.75 7.21
CA LYS A 205 -0.37 2.76 6.15
C LYS A 205 -1.73 2.08 6.32
N MET A 206 -2.09 1.68 7.53
CA MET A 206 -3.40 1.09 7.82
C MET A 206 -4.55 2.07 7.51
N GLN A 207 -4.40 3.33 7.91
CA GLN A 207 -5.39 4.38 7.62
C GLN A 207 -5.58 4.56 6.12
N ASN A 208 -4.48 4.67 5.37
CA ASN A 208 -4.53 4.80 3.91
C ASN A 208 -5.19 3.59 3.26
N GLN A 209 -4.85 2.36 3.69
CA GLN A 209 -5.48 1.16 3.15
C GLN A 209 -6.97 1.10 3.50
N LYS A 210 -7.36 1.39 4.74
CA LYS A 210 -8.77 1.43 5.15
C LYS A 210 -9.56 2.47 4.36
N GLU A 211 -8.98 3.66 4.12
CA GLU A 211 -9.62 4.74 3.38
C GLU A 211 -9.76 4.41 1.90
N TYR A 212 -8.69 3.94 1.24
CA TYR A 212 -8.66 3.82 -0.22
C TYR A 212 -8.96 2.42 -0.74
N LEU A 213 -8.67 1.36 0.04
CA LEU A 213 -8.97 -0.02 -0.32
C LEU A 213 -10.24 -0.55 0.36
N GLY A 214 -10.70 0.10 1.45
CA GLY A 214 -11.81 -0.36 2.28
C GLY A 214 -11.45 -1.47 3.27
N TYR A 215 -10.23 -1.98 3.26
CA TYR A 215 -9.74 -3.05 4.14
C TYR A 215 -8.24 -2.85 4.43
N ILE A 216 -7.74 -3.53 5.47
CA ILE A 216 -6.33 -3.52 5.83
C ILE A 216 -5.71 -4.85 5.41
N ASP A 217 -4.70 -4.80 4.55
CA ASP A 217 -4.00 -5.98 4.01
C ASP A 217 -2.47 -5.81 4.09
N LEU A 218 -2.01 -5.28 5.22
CA LEU A 218 -0.58 -5.17 5.50
C LEU A 218 -0.02 -6.55 5.84
N THR A 219 0.87 -7.06 5.00
CA THR A 219 1.55 -8.34 5.22
C THR A 219 3.00 -8.22 4.77
N THR A 220 3.93 -8.52 5.69
CA THR A 220 5.37 -8.51 5.40
C THR A 220 5.87 -9.86 4.88
N GLY A 221 5.16 -10.94 5.15
CA GLY A 221 5.59 -12.31 4.87
C GLY A 221 6.72 -12.81 5.78
N LYS A 222 7.21 -11.98 6.73
CA LYS A 222 8.32 -12.30 7.59
C LYS A 222 7.87 -13.07 8.84
N GLU A 223 8.62 -14.11 9.20
CA GLU A 223 8.35 -14.93 10.38
C GLU A 223 8.40 -14.12 11.68
N GLU A 224 9.35 -13.21 11.80
CA GLU A 224 9.55 -12.32 12.96
C GLU A 224 8.35 -11.41 13.23
N ASP A 225 7.57 -11.10 12.19
CA ASP A 225 6.39 -10.24 12.29
C ASP A 225 5.09 -11.01 12.58
N ARG A 226 5.12 -12.34 12.70
CA ARG A 226 3.93 -13.15 12.96
C ARG A 226 3.21 -12.81 14.26
N ARG A 227 3.97 -12.38 15.28
CA ARG A 227 3.43 -11.97 16.58
C ARG A 227 3.00 -10.51 16.64
N LYS A 228 3.29 -9.73 15.59
CA LYS A 228 2.77 -8.37 15.44
C LYS A 228 1.36 -8.45 14.87
N LEU A 229 0.40 -8.05 15.69
CA LEU A 229 -1.03 -8.21 15.41
C LEU A 229 -1.69 -6.82 15.29
N ILE A 230 -2.38 -6.60 14.18
CA ILE A 230 -3.28 -5.45 14.01
C ILE A 230 -4.59 -5.79 14.72
N VAL A 231 -5.07 -4.91 15.59
CA VAL A 231 -6.39 -5.01 16.21
C VAL A 231 -7.42 -4.51 15.20
N MET A 232 -8.26 -5.42 14.72
CA MET A 232 -9.30 -5.11 13.73
C MET A 232 -10.63 -4.75 14.37
N ASP A 233 -10.95 -5.39 15.48
CA ASP A 233 -12.19 -5.17 16.24
C ASP A 233 -12.05 -5.66 17.68
N VAL A 234 -12.84 -5.07 18.59
CA VAL A 234 -12.87 -5.41 20.02
C VAL A 234 -14.31 -5.58 20.48
N ILE A 235 -14.71 -6.82 20.75
CA ILE A 235 -16.08 -7.18 21.12
C ILE A 235 -16.14 -7.54 22.60
N PRO A 236 -16.87 -6.79 23.46
CA PRO A 236 -17.01 -7.12 24.86
C PRO A 236 -17.86 -8.39 25.07
N LEU A 237 -17.32 -9.35 25.80
CA LEU A 237 -18.02 -10.57 26.21
C LEU A 237 -18.64 -10.34 27.58
N LYS A 238 -19.93 -9.99 27.60
CA LYS A 238 -20.67 -9.62 28.81
C LYS A 238 -21.27 -10.85 29.52
N ASN A 239 -21.29 -10.79 30.85
CA ASN A 239 -22.12 -11.71 31.65
C ASN A 239 -23.60 -11.41 31.39
N LYS A 240 -24.40 -12.44 31.15
CA LYS A 240 -25.84 -12.29 30.83
C LYS A 240 -26.66 -11.71 31.99
N GLU A 241 -26.25 -11.94 33.23
CA GLU A 241 -26.97 -11.50 34.42
C GLU A 241 -26.56 -10.07 34.85
N THR A 242 -25.27 -9.77 34.81
CA THR A 242 -24.75 -8.50 35.33
C THR A 242 -24.50 -7.45 34.22
N GLY A 243 -24.47 -7.84 32.95
CA GLY A 243 -24.12 -6.97 31.83
C GLY A 243 -22.65 -6.54 31.79
N ILE A 244 -21.84 -6.93 32.80
CA ILE A 244 -20.43 -6.52 32.93
C ILE A 244 -19.55 -7.40 32.04
N PRO A 245 -18.61 -6.83 31.27
CA PRO A 245 -17.67 -7.62 30.47
C PRO A 245 -16.73 -8.43 31.40
N TRP A 246 -16.69 -9.73 31.21
CA TRP A 246 -15.72 -10.63 31.88
C TRP A 246 -14.45 -10.85 31.02
N ALA A 247 -14.58 -10.63 29.71
CA ALA A 247 -13.49 -10.70 28.75
C ALA A 247 -13.84 -9.88 27.49
N TYR A 248 -12.86 -9.75 26.60
CA TYR A 248 -13.02 -9.14 25.28
C TYR A 248 -12.57 -10.13 24.21
N ALA A 249 -13.36 -10.30 23.16
CA ALA A 249 -12.93 -10.99 21.95
C ALA A 249 -12.27 -9.98 21.04
N ILE A 250 -10.98 -10.19 20.75
CA ILE A 250 -10.18 -9.31 19.92
C ILE A 250 -10.01 -10.00 18.58
N ILE A 251 -10.53 -9.36 17.54
CA ILE A 251 -10.28 -9.79 16.16
C ILE A 251 -8.97 -9.17 15.74
N THR A 252 -8.02 -10.01 15.36
CA THR A 252 -6.67 -9.57 14.99
C THR A 252 -6.27 -10.09 13.62
N ARG A 253 -5.32 -9.37 12.97
CA ARG A 253 -4.65 -9.82 11.76
C ARG A 253 -3.15 -9.78 11.97
N SER A 254 -2.46 -10.88 11.71
CA SER A 254 -1.00 -10.96 11.82
C SER A 254 -0.32 -10.22 10.66
N ILE A 255 0.59 -9.31 10.96
CA ILE A 255 1.38 -8.60 9.94
C ILE A 255 2.33 -9.56 9.21
N GLY A 256 2.90 -10.55 9.89
CA GLY A 256 3.82 -11.50 9.27
C GLY A 256 3.12 -12.51 8.34
N SER A 257 1.95 -13.03 8.73
CA SER A 257 1.27 -14.08 7.97
C SER A 257 0.02 -13.63 7.21
N GLY A 258 -0.50 -12.44 7.49
CA GLY A 258 -1.78 -11.96 6.94
C GLY A 258 -3.01 -12.71 7.45
N LYS A 259 -2.84 -13.70 8.34
CA LYS A 259 -3.94 -14.51 8.87
C LYS A 259 -4.70 -13.75 9.94
N SER A 260 -6.01 -13.78 9.85
CA SER A 260 -6.89 -13.28 10.91
C SER A 260 -7.07 -14.33 12.00
N SER A 261 -7.18 -13.88 13.23
CA SER A 261 -7.46 -14.73 14.41
C SER A 261 -8.34 -14.00 15.40
N ARG A 262 -9.10 -14.79 16.15
CA ARG A 262 -9.90 -14.32 17.28
C ARG A 262 -9.21 -14.73 18.57
N LEU A 263 -8.78 -13.76 19.35
CA LEU A 263 -8.16 -13.96 20.65
C LEU A 263 -9.14 -13.52 21.74
N THR A 264 -9.12 -14.20 22.88
CA THR A 264 -9.87 -13.81 24.07
C THR A 264 -8.92 -13.15 25.06
N LEU A 265 -9.25 -11.95 25.52
CA LEU A 265 -8.51 -11.24 26.55
C LEU A 265 -9.38 -11.07 27.79
N ARG A 266 -8.89 -11.46 28.97
CA ARG A 266 -9.63 -11.29 30.24
C ARG A 266 -9.78 -9.82 30.58
N ALA A 267 -10.93 -9.40 31.11
CA ALA A 267 -11.22 -8.00 31.42
C ALA A 267 -10.19 -7.32 32.32
N LYS A 268 -9.60 -8.07 33.28
CA LYS A 268 -8.55 -7.56 34.19
C LYS A 268 -7.18 -7.29 33.52
N ILE A 269 -6.98 -7.77 32.30
CA ILE A 269 -5.74 -7.55 31.53
C ILE A 269 -6.00 -6.55 30.39
N TYR A 270 -7.28 -6.23 30.14
CA TYR A 270 -7.67 -5.35 29.06
C TYR A 270 -7.24 -3.92 29.35
N ASP A 271 -6.47 -3.34 28.41
CA ASP A 271 -6.11 -1.94 28.38
C ASP A 271 -6.75 -1.33 27.12
N GLN A 272 -7.68 -0.41 27.35
CA GLN A 272 -8.42 0.26 26.27
C GLN A 272 -7.53 1.10 25.35
N ASP A 273 -6.42 1.62 25.84
CA ASP A 273 -5.51 2.43 25.04
C ASP A 273 -4.60 1.57 24.15
N ALA A 274 -4.22 0.39 24.62
CA ALA A 274 -3.43 -0.56 23.86
C ALA A 274 -4.27 -1.43 22.90
N ILE A 275 -5.47 -1.84 23.35
CA ILE A 275 -6.37 -2.74 22.60
C ILE A 275 -7.56 -1.94 22.07
N LYS A 276 -7.32 -1.17 21.03
CA LYS A 276 -8.36 -0.50 20.25
C LYS A 276 -8.14 -0.72 18.75
N GLU A 277 -9.20 -0.54 17.98
CA GLU A 277 -9.14 -0.69 16.53
C GLU A 277 -7.97 0.12 15.93
N MET A 278 -7.27 -0.49 14.99
CA MET A 278 -6.09 0.04 14.28
C MET A 278 -4.82 0.21 15.14
N ASN A 279 -4.80 -0.26 16.39
CA ASN A 279 -3.53 -0.37 17.09
C ASN A 279 -2.80 -1.66 16.70
N VAL A 280 -1.47 -1.61 16.79
CA VAL A 280 -0.60 -2.76 16.57
C VAL A 280 -0.03 -3.21 17.90
N ILE A 281 -0.26 -4.46 18.24
CA ILE A 281 0.26 -5.07 19.45
C ILE A 281 1.25 -6.19 19.13
N TYR A 282 2.20 -6.40 20.01
CA TYR A 282 3.06 -7.59 20.00
C TYR A 282 2.52 -8.61 21.00
N ALA A 283 2.08 -9.77 20.52
CA ALA A 283 1.60 -10.87 21.35
C ALA A 283 2.79 -11.61 21.97
N LYS A 284 3.11 -11.30 23.24
CA LYS A 284 4.21 -11.94 23.97
C LYS A 284 3.86 -13.36 24.35
N SER A 285 2.63 -13.58 24.86
CA SER A 285 2.14 -14.91 25.26
C SER A 285 0.71 -15.12 24.82
N VAL A 286 0.47 -16.26 24.17
CA VAL A 286 -0.85 -16.72 23.71
C VAL A 286 -1.00 -18.17 24.11
N GLU A 287 -2.10 -18.53 24.77
CA GLU A 287 -2.39 -19.87 25.22
C GLU A 287 -3.70 -20.40 24.63
N LYS A 288 -3.77 -21.71 24.41
CA LYS A 288 -4.97 -22.38 23.95
C LYS A 288 -5.60 -23.14 25.12
N ASN A 289 -6.88 -22.91 25.40
CA ASN A 289 -7.58 -23.64 26.46
C ASN A 289 -8.02 -25.03 25.97
N ASN A 290 -8.51 -25.85 26.90
CA ASN A 290 -8.97 -27.22 26.62
C ASN A 290 -10.19 -27.29 25.66
N LYS A 291 -10.89 -26.15 25.44
CA LYS A 291 -12.02 -26.04 24.51
C LYS A 291 -11.58 -25.53 23.13
N GLY A 292 -10.27 -25.33 22.92
CA GLY A 292 -9.72 -24.87 21.63
C GLY A 292 -9.68 -23.37 21.40
N TYR A 293 -10.12 -22.55 22.34
CA TYR A 293 -10.07 -21.08 22.24
C TYR A 293 -8.70 -20.54 22.59
N TRP A 294 -8.24 -19.54 21.83
CA TRP A 294 -6.99 -18.85 22.06
C TRP A 294 -7.17 -17.66 23.00
N TYR A 295 -6.30 -17.55 23.99
CA TYR A 295 -6.26 -16.45 24.96
C TYR A 295 -4.98 -15.65 24.78
N LEU A 296 -5.11 -14.33 24.70
CA LEU A 296 -3.98 -13.40 24.81
C LEU A 296 -3.68 -13.17 26.29
N ILE A 297 -2.51 -13.59 26.74
CA ILE A 297 -2.11 -13.54 28.16
C ILE A 297 -1.24 -12.34 28.45
N ASP A 298 -0.29 -12.05 27.54
CA ASP A 298 0.60 -10.89 27.67
C ASP A 298 0.87 -10.27 26.31
N TYR A 299 0.91 -8.96 26.28
CA TYR A 299 1.13 -8.17 25.07
C TYR A 299 1.81 -6.83 25.39
N SER A 300 2.33 -6.18 24.36
CA SER A 300 2.77 -4.78 24.42
C SER A 300 2.25 -4.02 23.21
N LEU A 301 1.93 -2.76 23.39
CA LEU A 301 1.59 -1.83 22.30
C LEU A 301 2.86 -1.56 21.49
N ILE A 302 2.76 -1.56 20.16
CA ILE A 302 3.83 -1.15 19.25
C ILE A 302 3.50 0.24 18.66
N GLU A 303 2.29 0.40 18.13
CA GLU A 303 1.74 1.66 17.56
C GLU A 303 0.24 1.78 17.83
#